data_4f7c9af6f50cfc0689b8ca7369349eab
#
_entry.id   4f7c9af6f50cfc0689b8ca7369349eab
#
_cell.length_a   1.000
_cell.length_b   1.000
_cell.length_c   1.000
_cell.angle_alpha   90.00
_cell.angle_beta   90.00
_cell.angle_gamma   90.00
#
_symmetry.space_group_name_H-M   'P 1'
#
loop_
_entity.id
_entity.type
_entity.pdbx_description
1 polymer ?
#
loop_
_entity_poly.entity_id
_entity_poly.type
_entity_poly.pdbx_seq_one_letter_code
_entity_poly.pdbx_strand_id
1 'polypeptide(L)'
;MILTRGARITGAVLCAVLGVIVAGWIVRDVRAAGDPLDLLRYWAGYTDARPESLPATAQSDIVLLAVYVLATIAALRSSVAASALVATGVVTLALRLPGVWTTGASWTDGRYGDELRTRALLSTFVALAAGLALVVTGAAGRRPSADFYEPGPTRPGQGAAVVAFLVLGASGAVLIAWEIRQFVTLPSAVYPDWFIGGDAVRVELTSAPPGWSTVALAVLCLVVAFTALFHAVHARPFGMIAAGFLLLSGGLGIARAVHHEMLDRFGDLGTEYQLIVLTSFFLAFAGAAGLIALSRRGFEDADGDSRGYDSYGAGGYGPPPGDGYGYPQGPGRGPAPGYGYPQAQPPGPGPGYGPPPGGGFGPPPPSSPPPAW
;
A
#
# COMPACT_ATOMS: atom_id res chain seq x y z
N MET A 1 8.63 -10.67 10.48
CA MET A 1 7.44 -11.53 10.67
C MET A 1 6.73 -11.71 9.33
N ILE A 2 6.41 -12.94 8.96
CA ILE A 2 5.76 -13.34 7.70
C ILE A 2 4.40 -13.96 7.99
N LEU A 3 3.53 -14.05 6.96
CA LEU A 3 2.22 -14.70 7.10
C LEU A 3 2.34 -16.23 7.10
N THR A 4 1.52 -16.88 7.91
CA THR A 4 1.30 -18.34 7.84
C THR A 4 0.68 -18.72 6.48
N ARG A 5 0.89 -19.97 6.03
CA ARG A 5 0.32 -20.45 4.75
C ARG A 5 -1.21 -20.35 4.72
N GLY A 6 -1.88 -20.69 5.83
CA GLY A 6 -3.34 -20.54 5.93
C GLY A 6 -3.78 -19.10 5.76
N ALA A 7 -3.16 -18.14 6.46
CA ALA A 7 -3.49 -16.72 6.35
C ALA A 7 -3.24 -16.16 4.93
N ARG A 8 -2.21 -16.64 4.22
CA ARG A 8 -1.96 -16.27 2.82
C ARG A 8 -3.10 -16.72 1.91
N ILE A 9 -3.53 -17.97 2.03
CA ILE A 9 -4.62 -18.52 1.22
C ILE A 9 -5.93 -17.80 1.54
N THR A 10 -6.27 -17.66 2.81
CA THR A 10 -7.48 -16.93 3.24
C THR A 10 -7.49 -15.50 2.72
N GLY A 11 -6.38 -14.76 2.89
CA GLY A 11 -6.26 -13.40 2.38
C GLY A 11 -6.39 -13.32 0.85
N ALA A 12 -5.76 -14.24 0.12
CA ALA A 12 -5.89 -14.30 -1.34
C ALA A 12 -7.34 -14.59 -1.80
N VAL A 13 -8.03 -15.52 -1.14
CA VAL A 13 -9.44 -15.84 -1.45
C VAL A 13 -10.33 -14.63 -1.17
N LEU A 14 -10.18 -13.96 -0.03
CA LEU A 14 -10.95 -12.75 0.30
C LEU A 14 -10.73 -11.64 -0.73
N CYS A 15 -9.47 -11.36 -1.11
CA CYS A 15 -9.17 -10.38 -2.15
C CYS A 15 -9.76 -10.80 -3.51
N ALA A 16 -9.69 -12.08 -3.89
CA ALA A 16 -10.27 -12.57 -5.13
C ALA A 16 -11.80 -12.42 -5.15
N VAL A 17 -12.48 -12.72 -4.05
CA VAL A 17 -13.92 -12.52 -3.92
C VAL A 17 -14.30 -11.05 -4.09
N LEU A 18 -13.59 -10.13 -3.40
CA LEU A 18 -13.78 -8.69 -3.57
C LEU A 18 -13.53 -8.23 -5.01
N GLY A 19 -12.47 -8.75 -5.64
CA GLY A 19 -12.16 -8.47 -7.04
C GLY A 19 -13.27 -8.93 -7.98
N VAL A 20 -13.83 -10.13 -7.78
CA VAL A 20 -14.95 -10.65 -8.58
C VAL A 20 -16.20 -9.80 -8.40
N ILE A 21 -16.52 -9.38 -7.17
CA ILE A 21 -17.67 -8.51 -6.90
C ILE A 21 -17.54 -7.18 -7.66
N VAL A 22 -16.39 -6.50 -7.53
CA VAL A 22 -16.16 -5.21 -8.22
C VAL A 22 -16.12 -5.39 -9.73
N ALA A 23 -15.47 -6.43 -10.24
CA ALA A 23 -15.47 -6.73 -11.66
C ALA A 23 -16.89 -6.99 -12.19
N GLY A 24 -17.71 -7.70 -11.42
CA GLY A 24 -19.12 -7.95 -11.74
C GLY A 24 -19.92 -6.64 -11.89
N TRP A 25 -19.73 -5.69 -10.97
CA TRP A 25 -20.34 -4.37 -11.03
C TRP A 25 -19.86 -3.57 -12.26
N ILE A 26 -18.55 -3.54 -12.53
CA ILE A 26 -17.99 -2.87 -13.72
C ILE A 26 -18.54 -3.50 -15.00
N VAL A 27 -18.56 -4.84 -15.11
CA VAL A 27 -19.10 -5.54 -16.29
C VAL A 27 -20.61 -5.24 -16.47
N ARG A 28 -21.35 -5.17 -15.38
CA ARG A 28 -22.76 -4.73 -15.43
C ARG A 28 -22.88 -3.35 -16.02
N ASP A 29 -22.07 -2.39 -15.54
CA ASP A 29 -22.15 -1.00 -15.99
C ASP A 29 -21.69 -0.84 -17.44
N VAL A 30 -20.63 -1.56 -17.85
CA VAL A 30 -20.21 -1.62 -19.27
C VAL A 30 -21.34 -2.09 -20.17
N ARG A 31 -22.07 -3.15 -19.75
CA ARG A 31 -23.21 -3.66 -20.54
C ARG A 31 -24.40 -2.71 -20.55
N ALA A 32 -24.60 -1.98 -19.46
CA ALA A 32 -25.72 -1.07 -19.27
C ALA A 32 -25.48 0.34 -19.85
N ALA A 33 -24.25 0.66 -20.19
CA ALA A 33 -23.86 1.93 -20.83
C ALA A 33 -24.12 1.93 -22.34
N GLY A 34 -24.29 0.75 -22.96
CA GLY A 34 -24.36 0.60 -24.42
C GLY A 34 -22.99 0.68 -25.10
N ASP A 35 -22.25 1.76 -24.87
CA ASP A 35 -20.85 1.92 -25.31
C ASP A 35 -19.91 1.97 -24.08
N PRO A 36 -18.87 1.12 -24.02
CA PRO A 36 -17.86 1.19 -22.96
C PRO A 36 -17.16 2.55 -22.85
N LEU A 37 -17.03 3.28 -23.95
CA LEU A 37 -16.45 4.63 -23.96
C LEU A 37 -17.33 5.63 -23.20
N ASP A 38 -18.65 5.51 -23.25
CA ASP A 38 -19.54 6.39 -22.51
C ASP A 38 -19.45 6.20 -21.02
N LEU A 39 -19.18 4.98 -20.56
CA LEU A 39 -18.88 4.72 -19.14
C LEU A 39 -17.56 5.40 -18.72
N LEU A 40 -16.51 5.32 -19.54
CA LEU A 40 -15.23 5.99 -19.25
C LEU A 40 -15.37 7.52 -19.26
N ARG A 41 -16.14 8.07 -20.21
CA ARG A 41 -16.46 9.49 -20.25
C ARG A 41 -17.25 9.94 -19.02
N TYR A 42 -18.22 9.13 -18.60
CA TYR A 42 -18.98 9.38 -17.38
C TYR A 42 -18.06 9.42 -16.15
N TRP A 43 -17.17 8.43 -15.98
CA TRP A 43 -16.20 8.42 -14.88
C TRP A 43 -15.18 9.55 -14.95
N ALA A 44 -14.83 10.01 -16.15
CA ALA A 44 -14.00 11.20 -16.34
C ALA A 44 -14.75 12.51 -16.03
N GLY A 45 -16.07 12.45 -15.87
CA GLY A 45 -16.90 13.61 -15.58
C GLY A 45 -17.15 14.47 -16.80
N TYR A 46 -17.25 13.88 -18.00
CA TYR A 46 -17.62 14.60 -19.21
C TYR A 46 -19.10 14.98 -19.16
N THR A 47 -19.41 16.21 -19.50
CA THR A 47 -20.79 16.74 -19.45
C THR A 47 -21.70 16.20 -20.55
N ASP A 48 -21.12 15.70 -21.63
CA ASP A 48 -21.78 15.08 -22.78
C ASP A 48 -21.91 13.55 -22.68
N ALA A 49 -21.31 12.92 -21.66
CA ALA A 49 -21.47 11.50 -21.41
C ALA A 49 -22.93 11.15 -21.08
N ARG A 50 -23.54 10.26 -21.87
CA ARG A 50 -24.93 9.84 -21.73
C ARG A 50 -25.06 8.32 -21.78
N PRO A 51 -24.61 7.61 -20.74
CA PRO A 51 -24.83 6.18 -20.69
C PRO A 51 -26.34 5.90 -20.70
N GLU A 52 -26.77 4.82 -21.37
CA GLU A 52 -28.18 4.44 -21.47
C GLU A 52 -28.84 4.23 -20.10
N SER A 53 -28.08 3.81 -19.11
CA SER A 53 -28.54 3.72 -17.72
C SER A 53 -27.50 4.30 -16.77
N LEU A 54 -27.94 4.77 -15.60
CA LEU A 54 -27.03 5.31 -14.56
C LEU A 54 -26.06 4.23 -14.11
N PRO A 55 -24.73 4.49 -14.19
CA PRO A 55 -23.73 3.58 -13.65
C PRO A 55 -23.87 3.46 -12.13
N ALA A 56 -23.61 2.26 -11.62
CA ALA A 56 -23.55 1.99 -10.19
C ALA A 56 -22.13 2.19 -9.63
N THR A 57 -21.12 2.13 -10.51
CA THR A 57 -19.70 2.21 -10.17
C THR A 57 -19.12 3.59 -10.49
N ALA A 58 -18.02 3.92 -9.81
CA ALA A 58 -17.22 5.11 -10.10
C ALA A 58 -15.78 4.73 -10.47
N GLN A 59 -14.99 5.74 -10.85
CA GLN A 59 -13.57 5.62 -11.15
C GLN A 59 -12.77 4.90 -10.04
N SER A 60 -13.14 5.08 -8.77
CA SER A 60 -12.51 4.43 -7.61
C SER A 60 -12.56 2.91 -7.67
N ASP A 61 -13.59 2.34 -8.31
CA ASP A 61 -13.76 0.88 -8.44
C ASP A 61 -12.68 0.25 -9.33
N ILE A 62 -12.14 0.99 -10.31
CA ILE A 62 -11.01 0.53 -11.14
C ILE A 62 -9.77 0.35 -10.26
N VAL A 63 -9.47 1.33 -9.40
CA VAL A 63 -8.31 1.24 -8.50
C VAL A 63 -8.51 0.11 -7.51
N LEU A 64 -9.71 -0.02 -6.93
CA LEU A 64 -10.02 -1.12 -6.00
C LEU A 64 -9.86 -2.48 -6.67
N LEU A 65 -10.31 -2.65 -7.91
CA LEU A 65 -10.13 -3.88 -8.66
C LEU A 65 -8.64 -4.21 -8.84
N ALA A 66 -7.84 -3.22 -9.25
CA ALA A 66 -6.39 -3.38 -9.38
C ALA A 66 -5.75 -3.73 -8.03
N VAL A 67 -6.15 -3.07 -6.94
CA VAL A 67 -5.67 -3.35 -5.57
C VAL A 67 -6.00 -4.80 -5.18
N TYR A 68 -7.22 -5.28 -5.41
CA TYR A 68 -7.61 -6.64 -5.06
C TYR A 68 -6.82 -7.69 -5.84
N VAL A 69 -6.59 -7.47 -7.15
CA VAL A 69 -5.77 -8.37 -7.98
C VAL A 69 -4.32 -8.38 -7.49
N LEU A 70 -3.73 -7.21 -7.28
CA LEU A 70 -2.36 -7.10 -6.80
C LEU A 70 -2.19 -7.67 -5.38
N ALA A 71 -3.16 -7.43 -4.49
CA ALA A 71 -3.15 -8.00 -3.14
C ALA A 71 -3.28 -9.52 -3.15
N THR A 72 -4.09 -10.10 -4.06
CA THR A 72 -4.18 -11.54 -4.25
C THR A 72 -2.82 -12.13 -4.65
N ILE A 73 -2.15 -11.51 -5.63
CA ILE A 73 -0.81 -11.93 -6.07
C ILE A 73 0.21 -11.78 -4.93
N ALA A 74 0.17 -10.64 -4.23
CA ALA A 74 1.07 -10.35 -3.10
C ALA A 74 0.87 -11.33 -1.95
N ALA A 75 -0.37 -11.68 -1.61
CA ALA A 75 -0.70 -12.66 -0.57
C ALA A 75 -0.04 -14.02 -0.85
N LEU A 76 -0.05 -14.47 -2.11
CA LEU A 76 0.49 -15.77 -2.49
C LEU A 76 2.01 -15.78 -2.66
N ARG A 77 2.63 -14.67 -3.13
CA ARG A 77 4.01 -14.65 -3.61
C ARG A 77 4.96 -13.74 -2.82
N SER A 78 4.45 -12.80 -2.02
CA SER A 78 5.28 -11.74 -1.43
C SER A 78 5.52 -11.91 0.08
N SER A 79 6.69 -11.47 0.55
CA SER A 79 7.00 -11.33 1.98
C SER A 79 6.25 -10.17 2.66
N VAL A 80 5.79 -9.18 1.87
CA VAL A 80 4.99 -8.05 2.37
C VAL A 80 3.48 -8.33 2.39
N ALA A 81 3.07 -9.59 2.20
CA ALA A 81 1.67 -10.00 2.15
C ALA A 81 0.83 -9.49 3.33
N ALA A 82 1.38 -9.54 4.56
CA ALA A 82 0.67 -9.10 5.76
C ALA A 82 0.26 -7.63 5.69
N SER A 83 1.18 -6.74 5.34
CA SER A 83 0.90 -5.31 5.22
C SER A 83 0.03 -4.99 4.00
N ALA A 84 0.15 -5.75 2.91
CA ALA A 84 -0.71 -5.60 1.75
C ALA A 84 -2.17 -5.95 2.07
N LEU A 85 -2.42 -7.06 2.79
CA LEU A 85 -3.77 -7.44 3.21
C LEU A 85 -4.39 -6.41 4.16
N VAL A 86 -3.62 -5.93 5.15
CA VAL A 86 -4.09 -4.88 6.06
C VAL A 86 -4.44 -3.60 5.30
N ALA A 87 -3.56 -3.15 4.39
CA ALA A 87 -3.79 -1.96 3.59
C ALA A 87 -5.05 -2.09 2.72
N THR A 88 -5.20 -3.23 2.02
CA THR A 88 -6.39 -3.52 1.22
C THR A 88 -7.65 -3.52 2.07
N GLY A 89 -7.62 -4.18 3.24
CA GLY A 89 -8.76 -4.23 4.15
C GLY A 89 -9.16 -2.84 4.66
N VAL A 90 -8.20 -2.03 5.13
CA VAL A 90 -8.45 -0.67 5.63
C VAL A 90 -9.04 0.23 4.55
N VAL A 91 -8.47 0.22 3.35
CA VAL A 91 -8.98 1.03 2.22
C VAL A 91 -10.37 0.56 1.79
N THR A 92 -10.62 -0.76 1.76
CA THR A 92 -11.95 -1.30 1.48
C THR A 92 -12.97 -0.81 2.51
N LEU A 93 -12.64 -0.89 3.81
CA LEU A 93 -13.51 -0.38 4.88
C LEU A 93 -13.77 1.11 4.72
N ALA A 94 -12.73 1.92 4.51
CA ALA A 94 -12.87 3.37 4.39
C ALA A 94 -13.77 3.77 3.21
N LEU A 95 -13.65 3.11 2.06
CA LEU A 95 -14.40 3.49 0.87
C LEU A 95 -15.79 2.83 0.77
N ARG A 96 -16.01 1.67 1.42
CA ARG A 96 -17.31 0.98 1.37
C ARG A 96 -18.21 1.29 2.57
N LEU A 97 -17.68 1.83 3.65
CA LEU A 97 -18.47 2.17 4.84
C LEU A 97 -19.66 3.10 4.54
N PRO A 98 -19.53 4.18 3.75
CA PRO A 98 -20.67 5.03 3.41
C PRO A 98 -21.82 4.30 2.72
N GLY A 99 -21.54 3.26 1.96
CA GLY A 99 -22.57 2.45 1.30
C GLY A 99 -23.64 1.87 2.24
N VAL A 100 -23.34 1.76 3.54
CA VAL A 100 -24.32 1.29 4.56
C VAL A 100 -25.51 2.24 4.67
N TRP A 101 -25.29 3.54 4.60
CA TRP A 101 -26.35 4.54 4.72
C TRP A 101 -26.73 5.17 3.37
N THR A 102 -25.81 5.28 2.39
CA THR A 102 -26.10 5.89 1.10
C THR A 102 -26.98 5.00 0.22
N THR A 103 -26.70 3.69 0.17
CA THR A 103 -27.41 2.76 -0.74
C THR A 103 -28.88 2.57 -0.36
N GLY A 104 -29.21 2.63 0.93
CA GLY A 104 -30.58 2.49 1.44
C GLY A 104 -31.34 3.81 1.61
N ALA A 105 -30.73 4.94 1.29
CA ALA A 105 -31.32 6.25 1.52
C ALA A 105 -32.46 6.55 0.54
N SER A 106 -33.47 7.31 1.00
CA SER A 106 -34.65 7.68 0.21
C SER A 106 -34.34 8.48 -1.05
N TRP A 107 -33.26 9.27 -1.02
CA TRP A 107 -32.82 10.05 -2.18
C TRP A 107 -32.29 9.21 -3.34
N THR A 108 -32.04 7.90 -3.12
CA THR A 108 -31.74 6.94 -4.20
C THR A 108 -32.99 6.33 -4.83
N ASP A 109 -34.18 6.56 -4.23
CA ASP A 109 -35.45 6.06 -4.75
C ASP A 109 -35.75 6.69 -6.12
N GLY A 110 -36.17 5.87 -7.06
CA GLY A 110 -36.42 6.33 -8.45
C GLY A 110 -35.17 6.54 -9.31
N ARG A 111 -33.97 6.62 -8.75
CA ARG A 111 -32.72 6.65 -9.52
C ARG A 111 -32.26 5.26 -9.93
N TYR A 112 -32.41 4.30 -9.04
CA TYR A 112 -32.01 2.89 -9.22
C TYR A 112 -33.15 1.96 -8.82
N GLY A 113 -33.31 0.86 -9.55
CA GLY A 113 -34.31 -0.14 -9.20
C GLY A 113 -33.99 -0.83 -7.86
N ASP A 114 -35.04 -1.22 -7.11
CA ASP A 114 -34.93 -1.82 -5.77
C ASP A 114 -34.04 -3.06 -5.73
N GLU A 115 -34.12 -3.89 -6.79
CA GLU A 115 -33.27 -5.08 -6.89
C GLU A 115 -31.78 -4.68 -6.97
N LEU A 116 -31.44 -3.63 -7.72
CA LEU A 116 -30.06 -3.17 -7.87
C LEU A 116 -29.53 -2.60 -6.56
N ARG A 117 -30.36 -1.84 -5.84
CA ARG A 117 -30.05 -1.28 -4.52
C ARG A 117 -29.82 -2.40 -3.50
N THR A 118 -30.69 -3.41 -3.49
CA THR A 118 -30.52 -4.58 -2.61
C THR A 118 -29.22 -5.33 -2.89
N ARG A 119 -28.89 -5.55 -4.15
CA ARG A 119 -27.60 -6.17 -4.55
C ARG A 119 -26.40 -5.32 -4.14
N ALA A 120 -26.47 -3.98 -4.29
CA ALA A 120 -25.42 -3.07 -3.88
C ALA A 120 -25.22 -3.08 -2.37
N LEU A 121 -26.31 -3.08 -1.60
CA LEU A 121 -26.27 -3.16 -0.14
C LEU A 121 -25.64 -4.48 0.34
N LEU A 122 -26.06 -5.62 -0.24
CA LEU A 122 -25.45 -6.92 0.06
C LEU A 122 -23.96 -6.94 -0.26
N SER A 123 -23.55 -6.43 -1.43
CA SER A 123 -22.14 -6.37 -1.80
C SER A 123 -21.35 -5.45 -0.89
N THR A 124 -21.95 -4.37 -0.38
CA THR A 124 -21.34 -3.47 0.63
C THR A 124 -21.07 -4.21 1.94
N PHE A 125 -22.05 -4.95 2.47
CA PHE A 125 -21.85 -5.73 3.70
C PHE A 125 -20.81 -6.84 3.52
N VAL A 126 -20.82 -7.53 2.38
CA VAL A 126 -19.78 -8.52 2.07
C VAL A 126 -18.41 -7.86 1.99
N ALA A 127 -18.30 -6.68 1.36
CA ALA A 127 -17.05 -5.96 1.26
C ALA A 127 -16.52 -5.48 2.64
N LEU A 128 -17.41 -5.01 3.51
CA LEU A 128 -17.05 -4.62 4.88
C LEU A 128 -16.60 -5.80 5.72
N ALA A 129 -17.33 -6.91 5.67
CA ALA A 129 -16.96 -8.15 6.37
C ALA A 129 -15.61 -8.69 5.87
N ALA A 130 -15.42 -8.74 4.55
CA ALA A 130 -14.16 -9.18 3.95
C ALA A 130 -13.02 -8.21 4.26
N GLY A 131 -13.25 -6.90 4.23
CA GLY A 131 -12.27 -5.88 4.60
C GLY A 131 -11.80 -6.05 6.04
N LEU A 132 -12.72 -6.24 6.99
CA LEU A 132 -12.39 -6.53 8.38
C LEU A 132 -11.62 -7.86 8.52
N ALA A 133 -12.06 -8.90 7.84
CA ALA A 133 -11.38 -10.20 7.82
C ALA A 133 -9.96 -10.09 7.26
N LEU A 134 -9.71 -9.26 6.23
CA LEU A 134 -8.39 -8.99 5.69
C LEU A 134 -7.48 -8.30 6.72
N VAL A 135 -7.99 -7.31 7.45
CA VAL A 135 -7.24 -6.64 8.53
C VAL A 135 -6.87 -7.63 9.61
N VAL A 136 -7.83 -8.43 10.09
CA VAL A 136 -7.60 -9.44 11.12
C VAL A 136 -6.60 -10.50 10.64
N THR A 137 -6.78 -11.03 9.41
CA THR A 137 -5.90 -12.04 8.83
C THR A 137 -4.47 -11.52 8.67
N GLY A 138 -4.31 -10.27 8.20
CA GLY A 138 -3.00 -9.63 8.03
C GLY A 138 -2.35 -9.26 9.36
N ALA A 139 -3.11 -8.99 10.42
CA ALA A 139 -2.59 -8.66 11.74
C ALA A 139 -2.27 -9.92 12.57
N ALA A 140 -3.22 -10.85 12.69
CA ALA A 140 -3.12 -12.03 13.55
C ALA A 140 -2.40 -13.22 12.90
N GLY A 141 -2.41 -13.30 11.55
CA GLY A 141 -1.81 -14.42 10.82
C GLY A 141 -0.28 -14.41 10.71
N ARG A 142 0.41 -13.58 11.50
CA ARG A 142 1.88 -13.39 11.46
C ARG A 142 2.59 -14.44 12.27
N ARG A 143 3.74 -14.94 11.74
CA ARG A 143 4.68 -15.78 12.46
C ARG A 143 6.10 -15.23 12.35
N PRO A 144 7.01 -15.53 13.28
CA PRO A 144 8.44 -15.31 13.09
C PRO A 144 8.92 -16.06 11.83
N SER A 145 9.97 -15.58 11.17
CA SER A 145 10.68 -16.34 10.13
C SER A 145 11.28 -17.60 10.77
N ALA A 146 11.02 -18.76 10.17
CA ALA A 146 11.54 -20.03 10.70
C ALA A 146 13.00 -20.25 10.29
N ASP A 147 13.41 -19.72 9.12
CA ASP A 147 14.74 -19.89 8.57
C ASP A 147 15.40 -18.54 8.28
N PHE A 148 16.73 -18.51 8.43
CA PHE A 148 17.57 -17.32 8.13
C PHE A 148 17.50 -16.92 6.64
N TYR A 149 17.13 -17.84 5.75
CA TYR A 149 17.00 -17.63 4.31
C TYR A 149 15.60 -17.20 3.88
N GLU A 150 14.63 -17.10 4.79
CA GLU A 150 13.27 -16.68 4.45
C GLU A 150 13.23 -15.16 4.32
N PRO A 151 12.95 -14.62 3.10
CA PRO A 151 13.03 -13.16 2.87
C PRO A 151 12.08 -12.41 3.79
N GLY A 152 12.62 -11.50 4.57
CA GLY A 152 11.88 -10.61 5.46
C GLY A 152 11.05 -9.57 4.70
N PRO A 153 10.13 -8.87 5.39
CA PRO A 153 9.38 -7.77 4.79
C PRO A 153 10.34 -6.62 4.46
N THR A 154 10.23 -6.08 3.25
CA THR A 154 11.10 -4.98 2.79
C THR A 154 10.57 -3.62 3.23
N ARG A 155 11.47 -2.73 3.67
CA ARG A 155 11.21 -1.32 4.00
C ARG A 155 11.48 -0.42 2.80
N PRO A 156 10.81 0.75 2.68
CA PRO A 156 11.19 1.73 1.66
C PRO A 156 12.63 2.20 1.87
N GLY A 157 13.41 2.26 0.79
CA GLY A 157 14.76 2.84 0.85
C GLY A 157 14.69 4.34 1.16
N GLN A 158 15.80 4.93 1.64
CA GLN A 158 15.84 6.32 2.08
C GLN A 158 15.33 7.31 1.02
N GLY A 159 15.78 7.19 -0.23
CA GLY A 159 15.29 8.05 -1.31
C GLY A 159 13.79 7.84 -1.60
N ALA A 160 13.30 6.59 -1.59
CA ALA A 160 11.88 6.31 -1.77
C ALA A 160 11.02 6.85 -0.61
N ALA A 161 11.53 6.80 0.62
CA ALA A 161 10.86 7.36 1.80
C ALA A 161 10.72 8.88 1.71
N VAL A 162 11.80 9.59 1.32
CA VAL A 162 11.77 11.05 1.13
C VAL A 162 10.81 11.45 0.00
N VAL A 163 10.88 10.77 -1.16
CA VAL A 163 9.95 11.03 -2.26
C VAL A 163 8.51 10.78 -1.83
N ALA A 164 8.22 9.65 -1.17
CA ALA A 164 6.89 9.35 -0.67
C ALA A 164 6.40 10.41 0.32
N PHE A 165 7.25 10.85 1.25
CA PHE A 165 6.89 11.92 2.20
C PHE A 165 6.52 13.22 1.49
N LEU A 166 7.39 13.70 0.59
CA LEU A 166 7.16 14.97 -0.09
C LEU A 166 5.94 14.91 -1.00
N VAL A 167 5.84 13.87 -1.82
CA VAL A 167 4.80 13.77 -2.84
C VAL A 167 3.44 13.46 -2.24
N LEU A 168 3.34 12.45 -1.38
CA LEU A 168 2.07 12.09 -0.76
C LEU A 168 1.68 13.10 0.33
N GLY A 169 2.64 13.66 1.06
CA GLY A 169 2.40 14.73 2.02
C GLY A 169 1.81 15.98 1.36
N ALA A 170 2.43 16.43 0.26
CA ALA A 170 1.90 17.55 -0.53
C ALA A 170 0.52 17.23 -1.12
N SER A 171 0.31 16.01 -1.63
CA SER A 171 -1.00 15.57 -2.14
C SER A 171 -2.08 15.60 -1.05
N GLY A 172 -1.78 15.08 0.15
CA GLY A 172 -2.69 15.14 1.28
C GLY A 172 -3.05 16.57 1.66
N ALA A 173 -2.06 17.48 1.70
CA ALA A 173 -2.28 18.89 1.99
C ALA A 173 -3.15 19.58 0.92
N VAL A 174 -2.92 19.30 -0.36
CA VAL A 174 -3.73 19.83 -1.47
C VAL A 174 -5.17 19.34 -1.40
N LEU A 175 -5.38 18.04 -1.11
CA LEU A 175 -6.72 17.47 -0.96
C LEU A 175 -7.47 18.10 0.23
N ILE A 176 -6.79 18.33 1.36
CA ILE A 176 -7.38 19.03 2.52
C ILE A 176 -7.71 20.48 2.15
N ALA A 177 -6.83 21.18 1.44
CA ALA A 177 -7.10 22.55 1.03
C ALA A 177 -8.34 22.63 0.12
N TRP A 178 -8.52 21.68 -0.80
CA TRP A 178 -9.73 21.57 -1.61
C TRP A 178 -10.98 21.30 -0.75
N GLU A 179 -10.89 20.42 0.24
CA GLU A 179 -12.04 20.10 1.11
C GLU A 179 -12.41 21.30 2.00
N ILE A 180 -11.43 22.01 2.55
CA ILE A 180 -11.67 23.27 3.28
C ILE A 180 -12.35 24.28 2.36
N ARG A 181 -11.91 24.40 1.12
CA ARG A 181 -12.56 25.28 0.15
C ARG A 181 -14.01 24.88 -0.10
N GLN A 182 -14.31 23.58 -0.30
CA GLN A 182 -15.67 23.10 -0.47
C GLN A 182 -16.54 23.45 0.75
N PHE A 183 -15.99 23.25 1.95
CA PHE A 183 -16.68 23.63 3.19
C PHE A 183 -17.05 25.12 3.25
N VAL A 184 -16.16 26.00 2.77
CA VAL A 184 -16.37 27.46 2.79
C VAL A 184 -17.26 27.94 1.65
N THR A 185 -17.19 27.32 0.47
CA THR A 185 -17.85 27.82 -0.74
C THR A 185 -19.21 27.17 -1.06
N LEU A 186 -19.42 25.93 -0.63
CA LEU A 186 -20.71 25.28 -0.82
C LEU A 186 -21.75 25.87 0.15
N PRO A 187 -23.01 26.02 -0.31
CA PRO A 187 -24.10 26.37 0.59
C PRO A 187 -24.19 25.40 1.78
N SER A 188 -24.51 25.92 2.95
CA SER A 188 -24.61 25.13 4.18
C SER A 188 -25.62 23.96 4.10
N ALA A 189 -26.59 24.04 3.19
CA ALA A 189 -27.52 22.95 2.91
C ALA A 189 -26.93 21.85 2.00
N VAL A 190 -25.91 22.17 1.18
CA VAL A 190 -25.31 21.25 0.19
C VAL A 190 -24.08 20.53 0.76
N TYR A 191 -23.32 21.20 1.64
CA TYR A 191 -22.09 20.60 2.18
C TYR A 191 -22.30 19.28 2.94
N PRO A 192 -23.35 19.13 3.77
CA PRO A 192 -23.65 17.80 4.34
C PRO A 192 -23.84 16.72 3.30
N ASP A 193 -24.58 17.00 2.22
CA ASP A 193 -24.78 16.05 1.11
C ASP A 193 -23.48 15.72 0.38
N TRP A 194 -22.57 16.70 0.26
CA TRP A 194 -21.22 16.49 -0.28
C TRP A 194 -20.44 15.46 0.52
N PHE A 195 -20.57 15.47 1.85
CA PHE A 195 -19.78 14.65 2.76
C PHE A 195 -20.43 13.29 3.09
N ILE A 196 -21.74 13.26 3.32
CA ILE A 196 -22.46 12.05 3.73
C ILE A 196 -23.36 11.47 2.64
N GLY A 197 -23.54 12.16 1.51
CA GLY A 197 -24.48 11.81 0.46
C GLY A 197 -25.86 12.40 0.71
N GLY A 198 -26.57 12.77 -0.36
CA GLY A 198 -27.89 13.37 -0.33
C GLY A 198 -28.42 13.73 -1.70
N ASP A 199 -29.55 14.45 -1.74
CA ASP A 199 -30.21 14.82 -3.00
C ASP A 199 -29.42 15.81 -3.83
N ALA A 200 -28.66 16.72 -3.18
CA ALA A 200 -27.91 17.76 -3.84
C ALA A 200 -26.62 17.28 -4.54
N VAL A 201 -26.15 16.06 -4.22
CA VAL A 201 -24.91 15.51 -4.74
C VAL A 201 -25.13 14.14 -5.37
N ARG A 202 -24.60 13.96 -6.57
CA ARG A 202 -24.67 12.66 -7.24
C ARG A 202 -23.65 11.71 -6.62
N VAL A 203 -24.13 10.56 -6.10
CA VAL A 203 -23.32 9.47 -5.59
C VAL A 203 -23.79 8.18 -6.27
N GLU A 204 -22.86 7.41 -6.80
CA GLU A 204 -23.11 6.10 -7.39
C GLU A 204 -23.29 5.04 -6.28
N LEU A 205 -24.04 3.96 -6.57
CA LEU A 205 -24.44 2.96 -5.55
C LEU A 205 -23.27 2.29 -4.82
N THR A 206 -22.14 2.10 -5.51
CA THR A 206 -20.97 1.44 -4.91
C THR A 206 -19.91 2.43 -4.42
N SER A 207 -20.13 3.73 -4.61
CA SER A 207 -19.15 4.78 -4.30
C SER A 207 -19.40 5.42 -2.94
N ALA A 208 -18.32 5.95 -2.37
CA ALA A 208 -18.43 6.85 -1.25
C ALA A 208 -18.71 8.29 -1.75
N PRO A 209 -19.39 9.13 -0.94
CA PRO A 209 -19.58 10.53 -1.25
C PRO A 209 -18.26 11.26 -1.54
N PRO A 210 -18.26 12.31 -2.37
CA PRO A 210 -17.01 12.98 -2.78
C PRO A 210 -16.18 13.51 -1.62
N GLY A 211 -16.77 14.22 -0.66
CA GLY A 211 -16.05 14.75 0.51
C GLY A 211 -15.47 13.64 1.38
N TRP A 212 -16.23 12.58 1.62
CA TRP A 212 -15.74 11.39 2.34
C TRP A 212 -14.53 10.78 1.64
N SER A 213 -14.62 10.57 0.33
CA SER A 213 -13.54 9.97 -0.48
C SER A 213 -12.29 10.84 -0.48
N THR A 214 -12.44 12.17 -0.58
CA THR A 214 -11.33 13.14 -0.55
C THR A 214 -10.63 13.11 0.80
N VAL A 215 -11.38 13.15 1.89
CA VAL A 215 -10.81 13.10 3.25
C VAL A 215 -10.14 11.75 3.52
N ALA A 216 -10.77 10.63 3.13
CA ALA A 216 -10.17 9.30 3.29
C ALA A 216 -8.83 9.19 2.54
N LEU A 217 -8.76 9.70 1.30
CA LEU A 217 -7.53 9.71 0.51
C LEU A 217 -6.49 10.68 1.09
N ALA A 218 -6.90 11.86 1.56
CA ALA A 218 -6.00 12.81 2.20
C ALA A 218 -5.36 12.24 3.46
N VAL A 219 -6.17 11.62 4.34
CA VAL A 219 -5.69 10.94 5.55
C VAL A 219 -4.73 9.80 5.18
N LEU A 220 -5.08 8.99 4.17
CA LEU A 220 -4.22 7.92 3.70
C LEU A 220 -2.86 8.47 3.22
N CYS A 221 -2.86 9.52 2.40
CA CYS A 221 -1.65 10.18 1.92
C CYS A 221 -0.78 10.69 3.07
N LEU A 222 -1.36 11.38 4.06
CA LEU A 222 -0.63 11.92 5.21
C LEU A 222 -0.07 10.81 6.09
N VAL A 223 -0.87 9.79 6.43
CA VAL A 223 -0.40 8.64 7.21
C VAL A 223 0.78 7.96 6.54
N VAL A 224 0.69 7.76 5.21
CA VAL A 224 1.80 7.17 4.46
C VAL A 224 3.01 8.09 4.44
N ALA A 225 2.83 9.38 4.21
CA ALA A 225 3.93 10.34 4.20
C ALA A 225 4.73 10.27 5.51
N PHE A 226 4.05 10.38 6.65
CA PHE A 226 4.73 10.30 7.93
C PHE A 226 5.35 8.93 8.21
N THR A 227 4.62 7.84 7.94
CA THR A 227 5.13 6.49 8.21
C THR A 227 6.28 6.10 7.28
N ALA A 228 6.36 6.68 6.08
CA ALA A 228 7.49 6.49 5.18
C ALA A 228 8.79 7.07 5.74
N LEU A 229 8.76 8.23 6.43
CA LEU A 229 9.93 8.80 7.11
C LEU A 229 10.50 7.87 8.17
N PHE A 230 9.64 7.14 8.87
CA PHE A 230 10.05 6.13 9.85
C PHE A 230 10.39 4.78 9.23
N HIS A 231 10.48 4.69 7.91
CA HIS A 231 10.77 3.46 7.16
C HIS A 231 9.84 2.29 7.55
N ALA A 232 8.57 2.59 7.85
CA ALA A 232 7.63 1.57 8.27
C ALA A 232 7.29 0.63 7.10
N VAL A 233 7.28 -0.68 7.35
CA VAL A 233 7.00 -1.72 6.34
C VAL A 233 5.65 -1.52 5.66
N HIS A 234 4.65 -1.02 6.39
CA HIS A 234 3.31 -0.80 5.86
C HIS A 234 3.19 0.45 4.98
N ALA A 235 4.14 1.39 5.03
CA ALA A 235 4.13 2.59 4.19
C ALA A 235 4.11 2.25 2.69
N ARG A 236 4.75 1.15 2.28
CA ARG A 236 4.79 0.72 0.88
C ARG A 236 3.42 0.34 0.31
N PRO A 237 2.68 -0.66 0.84
CA PRO A 237 1.39 -1.04 0.28
C PRO A 237 0.34 0.08 0.39
N PHE A 238 0.26 0.78 1.51
CA PHE A 238 -0.65 1.91 1.65
C PHE A 238 -0.31 3.03 0.66
N GLY A 239 0.98 3.34 0.48
CA GLY A 239 1.43 4.38 -0.44
C GLY A 239 1.19 4.02 -1.90
N MET A 240 1.35 2.76 -2.30
CA MET A 240 1.03 2.32 -3.67
C MET A 240 -0.47 2.45 -3.94
N ILE A 241 -1.33 2.13 -2.98
CA ILE A 241 -2.78 2.31 -3.11
C ILE A 241 -3.12 3.80 -3.23
N ALA A 242 -2.60 4.65 -2.34
CA ALA A 242 -2.82 6.10 -2.40
C ALA A 242 -2.36 6.67 -3.73
N ALA A 243 -1.15 6.32 -4.17
CA ALA A 243 -0.59 6.77 -5.44
C ALA A 243 -1.42 6.30 -6.66
N GLY A 244 -2.00 5.10 -6.61
CA GLY A 244 -2.94 4.61 -7.62
C GLY A 244 -4.19 5.48 -7.73
N PHE A 245 -4.80 5.85 -6.61
CA PHE A 245 -5.94 6.77 -6.58
C PHE A 245 -5.57 8.16 -7.11
N LEU A 246 -4.43 8.71 -6.69
CA LEU A 246 -3.95 10.02 -7.18
C LEU A 246 -3.71 10.00 -8.69
N LEU A 247 -3.05 8.96 -9.20
CA LEU A 247 -2.75 8.81 -10.62
C LEU A 247 -4.04 8.76 -11.46
N LEU A 248 -5.01 7.94 -11.06
CA LEU A 248 -6.26 7.83 -11.79
C LEU A 248 -7.07 9.12 -11.73
N SER A 249 -7.23 9.70 -10.54
CA SER A 249 -7.99 10.95 -10.38
C SER A 249 -7.35 12.11 -11.15
N GLY A 250 -6.03 12.25 -11.08
CA GLY A 250 -5.29 13.24 -11.85
C GLY A 250 -5.37 12.98 -13.35
N GLY A 251 -5.21 11.74 -13.79
CA GLY A 251 -5.31 11.34 -15.20
C GLY A 251 -6.68 11.63 -15.81
N LEU A 252 -7.77 11.30 -15.11
CA LEU A 252 -9.12 11.60 -15.54
C LEU A 252 -9.41 13.11 -15.51
N GLY A 253 -8.86 13.84 -14.52
CA GLY A 253 -8.92 15.30 -14.49
C GLY A 253 -8.23 15.95 -15.69
N ILE A 254 -7.06 15.44 -16.11
CA ILE A 254 -6.36 15.89 -17.33
C ILE A 254 -7.20 15.55 -18.56
N ALA A 255 -7.73 14.33 -18.66
CA ALA A 255 -8.58 13.93 -19.78
C ALA A 255 -9.79 14.87 -19.92
N ARG A 256 -10.43 15.22 -18.80
CA ARG A 256 -11.53 16.20 -18.77
C ARG A 256 -11.07 17.59 -19.20
N ALA A 257 -9.90 18.05 -18.74
CA ALA A 257 -9.35 19.35 -19.13
C ALA A 257 -9.06 19.44 -20.64
N VAL A 258 -8.55 18.35 -21.23
CA VAL A 258 -8.33 18.26 -22.69
C VAL A 258 -9.66 18.23 -23.44
N HIS A 259 -10.62 17.40 -22.99
CA HIS A 259 -11.92 17.27 -23.66
C HIS A 259 -12.71 18.58 -23.72
N HIS A 260 -12.64 19.38 -22.67
CA HIS A 260 -13.33 20.69 -22.62
C HIS A 260 -12.47 21.85 -23.12
N GLU A 261 -11.36 21.58 -23.82
CA GLU A 261 -10.45 22.61 -24.36
C GLU A 261 -9.94 23.60 -23.29
N MET A 262 -9.90 23.16 -22.00
CA MET A 262 -9.50 24.05 -20.90
C MET A 262 -8.02 24.44 -20.98
N LEU A 263 -7.20 23.63 -21.65
CA LEU A 263 -5.77 23.92 -21.83
C LEU A 263 -5.56 25.04 -22.85
N ASP A 264 -6.33 25.05 -23.95
CA ASP A 264 -6.23 26.02 -25.03
C ASP A 264 -6.68 27.40 -24.57
N ARG A 265 -7.60 27.46 -23.61
CA ARG A 265 -8.16 28.68 -23.02
C ARG A 265 -7.70 28.93 -21.60
N PHE A 266 -6.58 28.34 -21.19
CA PHE A 266 -6.14 28.36 -19.79
C PHE A 266 -6.06 29.77 -19.19
N GLY A 267 -5.58 30.76 -19.97
CA GLY A 267 -5.48 32.16 -19.55
C GLY A 267 -6.83 32.86 -19.33
N ASP A 268 -7.87 32.39 -20.00
CA ASP A 268 -9.22 32.99 -19.95
C ASP A 268 -10.10 32.30 -18.88
N LEU A 269 -9.63 31.19 -18.31
CA LEU A 269 -10.36 30.48 -17.24
C LEU A 269 -10.34 31.29 -15.95
N GLY A 270 -11.45 31.23 -15.21
CA GLY A 270 -11.45 31.70 -13.84
C GLY A 270 -10.44 30.93 -12.96
N THR A 271 -9.89 31.57 -11.96
CA THR A 271 -8.82 31.04 -11.10
C THR A 271 -9.13 29.63 -10.56
N GLU A 272 -10.39 29.34 -10.27
CA GLU A 272 -10.82 28.02 -9.79
C GLU A 272 -10.54 26.92 -10.81
N TYR A 273 -10.94 27.11 -12.06
CA TYR A 273 -10.73 26.15 -13.13
C TYR A 273 -9.24 25.98 -13.45
N GLN A 274 -8.46 27.06 -13.39
CA GLN A 274 -7.00 27.00 -13.52
C GLN A 274 -6.40 26.12 -12.42
N LEU A 275 -6.84 26.29 -11.16
CA LEU A 275 -6.39 25.48 -10.03
C LEU A 275 -6.81 24.01 -10.15
N ILE A 276 -8.02 23.72 -10.65
CA ILE A 276 -8.47 22.35 -10.92
C ILE A 276 -7.56 21.68 -11.95
N VAL A 277 -7.24 22.36 -13.04
CA VAL A 277 -6.32 21.84 -14.09
C VAL A 277 -4.94 21.58 -13.49
N LEU A 278 -4.34 22.57 -12.81
CA LEU A 278 -3.02 22.41 -12.18
C LEU A 278 -3.00 21.27 -11.16
N THR A 279 -4.04 21.18 -10.34
CA THR A 279 -4.18 20.08 -9.37
C THR A 279 -4.25 18.72 -10.06
N SER A 280 -4.95 18.62 -11.20
CA SER A 280 -5.03 17.36 -11.94
C SER A 280 -3.66 16.90 -12.45
N PHE A 281 -2.85 17.80 -13.02
CA PHE A 281 -1.48 17.49 -13.41
C PHE A 281 -0.60 17.13 -12.21
N PHE A 282 -0.72 17.87 -11.12
CA PHE A 282 0.01 17.60 -9.88
C PHE A 282 -0.31 16.21 -9.33
N LEU A 283 -1.60 15.84 -9.22
CA LEU A 283 -2.02 14.54 -8.69
C LEU A 283 -1.57 13.38 -9.59
N ALA A 284 -1.66 13.55 -10.94
CA ALA A 284 -1.17 12.55 -11.88
C ALA A 284 0.36 12.33 -11.74
N PHE A 285 1.12 13.42 -11.67
CA PHE A 285 2.57 13.37 -11.44
C PHE A 285 2.90 12.75 -10.08
N ALA A 286 2.21 13.18 -9.02
CA ALA A 286 2.39 12.69 -7.67
C ALA A 286 2.09 11.18 -7.58
N GLY A 287 1.00 10.74 -8.20
CA GLY A 287 0.65 9.32 -8.27
C GLY A 287 1.72 8.50 -8.99
N ALA A 288 2.18 8.96 -10.17
CA ALA A 288 3.22 8.28 -10.92
C ALA A 288 4.56 8.23 -10.15
N ALA A 289 4.99 9.36 -9.58
CA ALA A 289 6.22 9.43 -8.78
C ALA A 289 6.16 8.53 -7.54
N GLY A 290 5.03 8.52 -6.84
CA GLY A 290 4.77 7.66 -5.69
C GLY A 290 4.83 6.17 -6.06
N LEU A 291 4.16 5.75 -7.15
CA LEU A 291 4.21 4.38 -7.65
C LEU A 291 5.64 3.98 -8.02
N ILE A 292 6.37 4.81 -8.77
CA ILE A 292 7.76 4.52 -9.18
C ILE A 292 8.67 4.39 -7.95
N ALA A 293 8.57 5.33 -7.00
CA ALA A 293 9.42 5.32 -5.81
C ALA A 293 9.16 4.09 -4.92
N LEU A 294 7.88 3.77 -4.67
CA LEU A 294 7.48 2.69 -3.77
C LEU A 294 7.50 1.30 -4.43
N SER A 295 7.53 1.20 -5.76
CA SER A 295 7.67 -0.08 -6.47
C SER A 295 9.10 -0.62 -6.43
N ARG A 296 10.12 0.24 -6.24
CA ARG A 296 11.51 -0.18 -6.16
C ARG A 296 11.74 -1.12 -4.98
N ARG A 297 12.66 -2.09 -5.13
CA ARG A 297 13.03 -2.99 -4.04
C ARG A 297 13.60 -2.16 -2.88
N GLY A 298 13.02 -2.33 -1.69
CA GLY A 298 13.52 -1.72 -0.46
C GLY A 298 14.56 -2.62 0.21
N PHE A 299 15.07 -2.19 1.37
CA PHE A 299 15.95 -2.99 2.21
C PHE A 299 15.13 -4.05 2.95
N GLU A 300 15.70 -5.25 3.11
CA GLU A 300 15.13 -6.29 3.97
C GLU A 300 15.27 -5.87 5.43
N ASP A 301 14.27 -6.23 6.25
CA ASP A 301 14.35 -6.13 7.70
C ASP A 301 15.36 -7.17 8.21
N ALA A 302 16.62 -6.79 8.34
CA ALA A 302 17.55 -7.53 9.16
C ALA A 302 17.05 -7.42 10.60
N ASP A 303 16.60 -8.54 11.17
CA ASP A 303 16.17 -8.61 12.55
C ASP A 303 17.21 -7.96 13.45
N GLY A 304 16.78 -7.01 14.18
CA GLY A 304 17.22 -6.11 15.26
C GLY A 304 18.59 -6.18 15.92
N ASP A 305 19.60 -6.88 15.42
CA ASP A 305 20.88 -7.02 16.13
C ASP A 305 22.14 -6.50 15.42
N SER A 306 22.01 -5.86 14.25
CA SER A 306 23.17 -5.18 13.61
C SER A 306 23.03 -3.66 13.59
N ARG A 307 22.63 -3.05 14.70
CA ARG A 307 22.81 -1.63 14.93
C ARG A 307 24.26 -1.35 15.34
N GLY A 308 25.11 -1.27 14.39
CA GLY A 308 26.47 -0.83 14.62
C GLY A 308 27.45 -1.67 13.82
N TYR A 309 27.87 -1.15 12.72
CA TYR A 309 29.20 -1.27 12.11
C TYR A 309 29.25 -1.28 10.58
N ASP A 310 28.20 -0.90 9.84
CA ASP A 310 28.36 -0.81 8.36
C ASP A 310 27.82 0.48 7.73
N SER A 311 28.07 1.64 8.36
CA SER A 311 27.72 2.95 7.73
C SER A 311 28.93 3.75 7.27
N TYR A 312 30.13 3.22 7.31
CA TYR A 312 31.34 3.88 6.81
C TYR A 312 32.12 2.97 5.86
N GLY A 313 31.59 2.66 4.69
CA GLY A 313 32.31 1.76 3.78
C GLY A 313 31.83 1.68 2.33
N ALA A 314 31.05 2.64 1.85
CA ALA A 314 30.66 2.67 0.44
C ALA A 314 31.26 3.89 -0.28
N GLY A 315 32.56 4.03 -0.24
CA GLY A 315 33.32 5.11 -0.88
C GLY A 315 34.76 4.74 -1.18
N GLY A 316 35.08 3.45 -1.23
CA GLY A 316 36.39 2.97 -1.60
C GLY A 316 36.45 2.63 -3.10
N TYR A 317 36.99 3.53 -3.90
CA TYR A 317 37.58 3.17 -5.18
C TYR A 317 38.71 2.19 -4.88
N GLY A 318 38.45 0.90 -4.93
CA GLY A 318 39.48 -0.13 -5.01
C GLY A 318 40.15 -0.03 -6.39
N PRO A 319 41.47 -0.07 -6.50
CA PRO A 319 42.12 -0.16 -7.79
C PRO A 319 41.72 -1.45 -8.50
N PRO A 320 41.61 -1.45 -9.86
CA PRO A 320 41.24 -2.64 -10.62
C PRO A 320 42.29 -3.74 -10.37
N PRO A 321 41.90 -5.04 -10.41
CA PRO A 321 42.85 -6.12 -10.31
C PRO A 321 43.83 -6.06 -11.51
N GLY A 322 45.05 -5.68 -11.22
CA GLY A 322 46.14 -5.69 -12.19
C GLY A 322 46.60 -7.12 -12.44
N ASP A 323 46.66 -7.49 -13.71
CA ASP A 323 47.23 -8.72 -14.19
C ASP A 323 48.63 -8.90 -13.65
N GLY A 324 48.85 -9.92 -12.82
CA GLY A 324 50.12 -10.24 -12.21
C GLY A 324 51.08 -10.85 -13.24
N TYR A 325 52.00 -10.06 -13.71
CA TYR A 325 53.26 -10.58 -14.29
C TYR A 325 54.23 -10.88 -13.15
N GLY A 326 54.50 -12.16 -12.96
CA GLY A 326 55.45 -12.64 -11.97
C GLY A 326 56.88 -12.23 -12.32
N TYR A 327 57.59 -11.64 -11.36
CA TYR A 327 59.06 -11.51 -11.38
C TYR A 327 59.67 -12.49 -10.37
N PRO A 328 60.83 -13.10 -10.69
CA PRO A 328 61.47 -14.11 -9.86
C PRO A 328 62.11 -13.48 -8.61
N GLN A 329 61.90 -14.18 -7.48
CA GLN A 329 62.52 -13.85 -6.16
C GLN A 329 64.04 -13.92 -6.25
N GLY A 330 64.71 -12.78 -5.93
CA GLY A 330 66.14 -12.74 -5.63
C GLY A 330 66.37 -12.97 -4.11
N PRO A 331 67.58 -13.55 -3.75
CA PRO A 331 67.85 -14.03 -2.37
C PRO A 331 68.34 -12.90 -1.43
N GLY A 332 67.74 -12.87 -0.27
CA GLY A 332 68.36 -12.56 0.98
C GLY A 332 68.83 -11.16 1.32
N ARG A 333 68.12 -10.51 2.25
CA ARG A 333 68.77 -9.63 3.25
C ARG A 333 68.01 -9.78 4.58
N GLY A 334 68.78 -10.01 5.65
CA GLY A 334 68.33 -10.36 6.99
C GLY A 334 67.61 -9.23 7.75
N PRO A 335 67.01 -9.50 8.87
CA PRO A 335 66.11 -8.62 9.59
C PRO A 335 66.85 -7.55 10.38
N ALA A 336 66.39 -6.31 10.32
CA ALA A 336 66.77 -5.20 11.18
C ALA A 336 66.10 -5.32 12.57
N PRO A 337 66.69 -4.94 13.67
CA PRO A 337 66.13 -5.09 15.02
C PRO A 337 65.05 -4.00 15.25
N GLY A 338 63.80 -4.49 15.44
CA GLY A 338 62.68 -3.68 15.83
C GLY A 338 62.55 -3.63 17.34
N TYR A 339 62.37 -2.44 17.89
CA TYR A 339 62.07 -2.17 19.31
C TYR A 339 60.73 -2.84 19.67
N GLY A 340 60.81 -3.89 20.58
CA GLY A 340 59.66 -4.59 21.08
C GLY A 340 59.05 -3.89 22.29
N TYR A 341 57.75 -3.71 22.26
CA TYR A 341 56.93 -3.48 23.47
C TYR A 341 56.69 -4.85 24.15
N PRO A 342 56.72 -4.94 25.50
CA PRO A 342 56.48 -6.21 26.20
C PRO A 342 54.98 -6.60 26.09
N GLN A 343 54.74 -7.72 25.45
CA GLN A 343 53.44 -8.42 25.53
C GLN A 343 53.31 -9.08 26.91
N ALA A 344 52.23 -8.77 27.61
CA ALA A 344 51.88 -9.45 28.85
C ALA A 344 51.58 -10.94 28.57
N GLN A 345 52.30 -11.84 29.23
CA GLN A 345 52.06 -13.27 29.18
C GLN A 345 50.73 -13.63 29.81
N PRO A 346 49.98 -14.53 29.22
CA PRO A 346 48.79 -15.11 29.89
C PRO A 346 49.26 -16.03 31.05
N PRO A 347 48.49 -16.11 32.17
CA PRO A 347 48.84 -16.96 33.30
C PRO A 347 48.81 -18.44 32.91
N GLY A 348 49.84 -19.16 33.34
CA GLY A 348 49.98 -20.59 33.12
C GLY A 348 48.92 -21.45 33.84
N PRO A 349 48.71 -22.69 33.40
CA PRO A 349 47.69 -23.56 33.95
C PRO A 349 48.04 -24.02 35.37
N GLY A 350 47.08 -23.78 36.30
CA GLY A 350 47.14 -24.32 37.66
C GLY A 350 46.89 -25.84 37.68
N PRO A 351 47.31 -26.51 38.71
CA PRO A 351 47.27 -28.00 38.81
C PRO A 351 45.84 -28.53 38.86
N GLY A 352 45.61 -29.59 38.08
CA GLY A 352 44.32 -30.17 37.82
C GLY A 352 43.65 -30.81 39.03
N TYR A 353 42.36 -30.57 39.12
CA TYR A 353 41.42 -31.45 39.83
C TYR A 353 40.84 -32.46 38.86
N GLY A 354 40.99 -33.73 39.13
CA GLY A 354 40.45 -34.82 38.34
C GLY A 354 38.92 -34.84 38.33
N PRO A 355 38.29 -35.42 37.30
CA PRO A 355 36.85 -35.51 37.19
C PRO A 355 36.24 -36.43 38.22
N PRO A 356 35.03 -36.13 38.77
CA PRO A 356 34.32 -37.06 39.66
C PRO A 356 33.78 -38.26 38.86
N PRO A 357 33.60 -39.43 39.50
CA PRO A 357 33.18 -40.68 38.87
C PRO A 357 31.72 -40.58 38.38
N GLY A 358 31.46 -41.10 37.18
CA GLY A 358 30.22 -41.09 36.49
C GLY A 358 29.03 -41.70 37.23
N GLY A 359 27.95 -40.93 37.36
CA GLY A 359 26.60 -41.39 37.61
C GLY A 359 25.86 -41.61 36.32
N GLY A 360 25.63 -42.86 35.92
CA GLY A 360 24.85 -43.20 34.75
C GLY A 360 23.37 -42.84 34.95
N PHE A 361 22.86 -41.99 34.09
CA PHE A 361 21.41 -41.82 33.93
C PHE A 361 20.90 -42.96 33.04
N GLY A 362 20.04 -43.82 33.63
CA GLY A 362 19.33 -44.85 32.90
C GLY A 362 18.32 -44.26 31.93
N PRO A 363 17.88 -45.04 30.93
CA PRO A 363 16.90 -44.57 29.94
C PRO A 363 15.57 -44.20 30.61
N PRO A 364 14.85 -43.17 30.06
CA PRO A 364 13.56 -42.77 30.60
C PRO A 364 12.50 -43.90 30.41
N PRO A 365 11.54 -44.03 31.33
CA PRO A 365 10.49 -45.04 31.23
C PRO A 365 9.56 -44.77 30.03
N PRO A 366 8.96 -45.80 29.40
CA PRO A 366 8.07 -45.65 28.27
C PRO A 366 6.77 -44.91 28.69
N SER A 367 6.39 -43.93 27.87
CA SER A 367 5.16 -43.18 28.03
C SER A 367 3.93 -44.09 27.90
N SER A 368 3.02 -43.99 28.85
CA SER A 368 1.73 -44.69 28.89
C SER A 368 0.86 -44.27 27.69
N PRO A 369 0.06 -45.19 27.12
CA PRO A 369 -0.89 -44.82 26.04
C PRO A 369 -2.04 -43.95 26.59
N PRO A 370 -2.60 -43.05 25.76
CA PRO A 370 -3.74 -42.22 26.15
C PRO A 370 -5.00 -43.07 26.36
N PRO A 371 -5.89 -42.71 27.31
CA PRO A 371 -7.15 -43.40 27.52
C PRO A 371 -8.07 -43.26 26.30
N ALA A 372 -8.69 -44.38 25.92
CA ALA A 372 -9.75 -44.42 24.91
C ALA A 372 -11.03 -43.77 25.48
N TRP A 373 -11.53 -42.76 24.77
CA TRP A 373 -12.92 -42.32 24.78
C TRP A 373 -13.39 -42.11 23.38
#